data_787ccd266c2574d4bb71d113533fa6e6
#
_entry.id   787ccd266c2574d4bb71d113533fa6e6
#
_cell.length_a   1.000
_cell.length_b   1.000
_cell.length_c   1.000
_cell.angle_alpha   90.00
_cell.angle_beta   90.00
_cell.angle_gamma   90.00
#
_symmetry.space_group_name_H-M   'P 1'
#
loop_
_entity.id
_entity.type
_entity.pdbx_description
1 polymer ?
#
loop_
_entity_poly.entity_id
_entity_poly.type
_entity_poly.pdbx_seq_one_letter_code
_entity_poly.pdbx_strand_id
1 'polypeptide(L)'
;QPYKFVITGRTKHFINAFGEELIIDNAEKGLAKACAETGAQVCEYSAAPVFMDENAKCRHQWLIEFAKMPDSVEKFASILDATLKEVNSDYEAKRWKDIALQPLEVIVARQGLFHDWLAQKGKLGGQHKVPRLSNTREYIEAMLVLNNSAHPEE
;
A
#
# COMPACT_ATOMS: atom_id res chain seq x y z
N GLN A 1 32.55 2.97 -7.96
CA GLN A 1 31.96 3.17 -8.03
C GLN A 1 30.87 3.71 -7.51
N PRO A 2 30.52 4.66 -7.71
CA PRO A 2 29.54 5.42 -7.18
C PRO A 2 28.20 5.00 -7.46
N TYR A 3 27.98 4.23 -8.36
CA TYR A 3 26.74 3.94 -8.70
C TYR A 3 25.93 3.38 -7.66
N LYS A 4 26.44 2.81 -6.68
CA LYS A 4 25.65 2.16 -5.74
C LYS A 4 24.82 3.02 -4.95
N PHE A 5 25.19 4.23 -4.77
CA PHE A 5 24.44 5.00 -3.89
C PHE A 5 23.25 5.48 -4.54
N VAL A 6 23.18 5.48 -5.75
CA VAL A 6 22.04 5.96 -6.38
C VAL A 6 20.86 5.14 -6.04
N ILE A 7 21.06 3.91 -5.70
CA ILE A 7 20.01 3.07 -5.36
C ILE A 7 19.35 3.41 -4.09
N THR A 8 20.00 4.14 -3.25
CA THR A 8 19.47 4.49 -1.95
C THR A 8 18.13 5.16 -2.05
N GLY A 9 17.94 6.05 -2.97
CA GLY A 9 16.68 6.74 -3.10
C GLY A 9 15.54 5.83 -3.47
N ARG A 10 15.83 4.76 -4.19
CA ARG A 10 14.78 3.89 -4.57
C ARG A 10 14.36 2.97 -3.50
N THR A 11 15.20 2.71 -2.54
CA THR A 11 14.87 1.77 -1.48
C THR A 11 13.73 2.25 -0.62
N LYS A 12 13.34 3.52 -0.74
CA LYS A 12 12.23 4.02 0.04
C LYS A 12 10.89 3.56 -0.51
N HIS A 13 10.87 3.01 -1.70
CA HIS A 13 9.63 2.65 -2.36
C HIS A 13 9.50 1.14 -2.56
N PHE A 14 9.73 0.40 -1.49
CA PHE A 14 9.53 -1.04 -1.56
C PHE A 14 9.18 -1.54 -0.17
N ILE A 15 8.62 -2.73 -0.08
CA ILE A 15 8.34 -3.38 1.19
C ILE A 15 9.13 -4.68 1.25
N ASN A 16 9.94 -4.81 2.27
CA ASN A 16 10.73 -6.01 2.48
C ASN A 16 10.74 -6.42 3.95
N ALA A 17 9.70 -6.03 4.68
CA ALA A 17 9.65 -6.28 6.12
C ALA A 17 9.65 -7.76 6.45
N PHE A 18 9.19 -8.61 5.53
CA PHE A 18 9.11 -10.04 5.74
C PHE A 18 9.96 -10.83 4.73
N GLY A 19 10.82 -10.14 3.98
CA GLY A 19 11.64 -10.79 2.95
C GLY A 19 10.97 -10.90 1.59
N GLU A 20 9.87 -10.17 1.40
CA GLU A 20 9.09 -10.31 0.17
C GLU A 20 9.56 -9.43 -0.97
N GLU A 21 10.40 -8.45 -0.70
CA GLU A 21 10.95 -7.55 -1.72
C GLU A 21 9.91 -7.06 -2.73
N LEU A 22 8.82 -6.53 -2.22
CA LEU A 22 7.77 -6.00 -3.07
C LEU A 22 8.15 -4.62 -3.56
N ILE A 23 8.24 -4.43 -4.86
CA ILE A 23 8.66 -3.16 -5.44
C ILE A 23 7.50 -2.47 -6.13
N ILE A 24 7.69 -1.21 -6.49
CA ILE A 24 6.64 -0.41 -7.12
C ILE A 24 6.12 -1.06 -8.40
N ASP A 25 6.98 -1.66 -9.19
CA ASP A 25 6.55 -2.30 -10.42
C ASP A 25 5.55 -3.42 -10.13
N ASN A 26 5.77 -4.18 -9.06
CA ASN A 26 4.83 -5.22 -8.66
C ASN A 26 3.49 -4.61 -8.27
N ALA A 27 3.54 -3.54 -7.49
CA ALA A 27 2.33 -2.87 -7.04
C ALA A 27 1.53 -2.34 -8.23
N GLU A 28 2.20 -1.72 -9.18
CA GLU A 28 1.52 -1.15 -10.34
C GLU A 28 0.86 -2.24 -11.18
N LYS A 29 1.52 -3.37 -11.36
CA LYS A 29 0.94 -4.48 -12.11
C LYS A 29 -0.27 -5.06 -11.39
N GLY A 30 -0.17 -5.21 -10.07
CA GLY A 30 -1.27 -5.72 -9.29
C GLY A 30 -2.49 -4.81 -9.32
N LEU A 31 -2.25 -3.52 -9.16
CA LEU A 31 -3.33 -2.55 -9.17
C LEU A 31 -3.99 -2.48 -10.56
N ALA A 32 -3.18 -2.52 -11.62
CA ALA A 32 -3.72 -2.48 -12.97
C ALA A 32 -4.65 -3.66 -13.23
N LYS A 33 -4.26 -4.85 -12.81
CA LYS A 33 -5.09 -6.03 -13.00
C LYS A 33 -6.37 -5.94 -12.18
N ALA A 34 -6.25 -5.53 -10.94
CA ALA A 34 -7.43 -5.42 -10.07
C ALA A 34 -8.40 -4.37 -10.61
N CYS A 35 -7.89 -3.26 -11.12
CA CYS A 35 -8.73 -2.24 -11.72
C CYS A 35 -9.43 -2.75 -12.97
N ALA A 36 -8.69 -3.46 -13.81
CA ALA A 36 -9.26 -3.97 -15.06
C ALA A 36 -10.40 -4.94 -14.79
N GLU A 37 -10.27 -5.74 -13.74
CA GLU A 37 -11.27 -6.78 -13.47
C GLU A 37 -12.44 -6.30 -12.64
N THR A 38 -12.32 -5.19 -11.94
CA THR A 38 -13.41 -4.70 -11.10
C THR A 38 -14.00 -3.39 -11.58
N GLY A 39 -13.42 -2.82 -12.62
CA GLY A 39 -13.90 -1.52 -13.14
C GLY A 39 -13.44 -0.35 -12.29
N ALA A 40 -12.52 -0.54 -11.37
CA ALA A 40 -12.07 0.52 -10.49
C ALA A 40 -11.02 1.42 -11.15
N GLN A 41 -10.86 2.61 -10.60
CA GLN A 41 -9.77 3.50 -10.98
C GLN A 41 -9.14 3.99 -9.68
N VAL A 42 -7.82 3.93 -9.58
CA VAL A 42 -7.10 4.32 -8.39
C VAL A 42 -6.49 5.69 -8.57
N CYS A 43 -6.75 6.60 -7.63
CA CYS A 43 -6.11 7.90 -7.62
C CYS A 43 -4.72 7.83 -7.01
N GLU A 44 -4.62 7.24 -5.86
CA GLU A 44 -3.35 7.19 -5.13
C GLU A 44 -3.45 6.08 -4.08
N TYR A 45 -2.32 5.63 -3.57
CA TYR A 45 -2.31 4.56 -2.59
C TYR A 45 -1.05 4.61 -1.73
N SER A 46 -1.12 3.95 -0.58
CA SER A 46 0.04 3.74 0.27
C SER A 46 -0.12 2.38 0.93
N ALA A 47 0.94 1.62 0.99
CA ALA A 47 0.91 0.29 1.58
C ALA A 47 2.05 0.13 2.58
N ALA A 48 1.79 -0.60 3.64
CA ALA A 48 2.79 -0.85 4.68
C ALA A 48 2.49 -2.18 5.35
N PRO A 49 3.47 -2.78 6.02
CA PRO A 49 3.23 -4.06 6.68
C PRO A 49 2.48 -3.89 8.00
N VAL A 50 1.71 -4.91 8.35
CA VAL A 50 1.15 -5.05 9.68
C VAL A 50 1.94 -6.17 10.33
N PHE A 51 2.56 -5.90 11.47
CA PHE A 51 3.43 -6.86 12.13
C PHE A 51 2.64 -7.74 13.08
N MET A 52 3.11 -8.96 13.27
CA MET A 52 2.44 -9.92 14.11
C MET A 52 2.42 -9.50 15.57
N ASP A 53 1.30 -9.75 16.23
CA ASP A 53 1.27 -9.62 17.67
C ASP A 53 0.46 -10.83 18.17
N GLU A 54 -0.02 -10.78 19.40
CA GLU A 54 -0.70 -11.90 19.96
C GLU A 54 -1.92 -12.31 19.19
N ASN A 55 -2.62 -11.38 18.60
CA ASN A 55 -3.89 -11.64 17.97
C ASN A 55 -3.91 -11.49 16.48
N ALA A 56 -2.90 -10.90 15.90
CA ALA A 56 -2.89 -10.60 14.48
C ALA A 56 -1.68 -11.20 13.81
N LYS A 57 -1.86 -11.69 12.61
CA LYS A 57 -0.75 -12.22 11.86
C LYS A 57 -0.27 -11.17 10.88
N CYS A 58 0.94 -11.36 10.36
CA CYS A 58 1.51 -10.40 9.46
C CYS A 58 0.74 -10.33 8.15
N ARG A 59 0.61 -9.15 7.61
CA ARG A 59 0.02 -8.96 6.30
C ARG A 59 0.40 -7.58 5.79
N HIS A 60 0.09 -7.29 4.53
CA HIS A 60 0.24 -5.93 4.01
C HIS A 60 -1.11 -5.23 4.13
N GLN A 61 -1.06 -3.97 4.48
CA GLN A 61 -2.26 -3.13 4.55
C GLN A 61 -2.14 -2.06 3.50
N TRP A 62 -3.14 -1.95 2.65
CA TRP A 62 -3.14 -1.02 1.53
C TRP A 62 -4.24 0.01 1.74
N LEU A 63 -3.86 1.27 1.78
CA LEU A 63 -4.82 2.37 1.88
C LEU A 63 -4.94 2.96 0.50
N ILE A 64 -6.11 2.86 -0.11
CA ILE A 64 -6.29 3.20 -1.52
C ILE A 64 -7.40 4.22 -1.67
N GLU A 65 -7.07 5.31 -2.36
CA GLU A 65 -8.07 6.30 -2.72
C GLU A 65 -8.51 6.00 -4.14
N PHE A 66 -9.80 5.72 -4.33
CA PHE A 66 -10.32 5.35 -5.63
C PHE A 66 -10.95 6.55 -6.31
N ALA A 67 -10.63 6.78 -7.58
CA ALA A 67 -11.36 7.72 -8.41
C ALA A 67 -12.69 7.08 -8.81
N LYS A 68 -12.71 5.77 -8.97
CA LYS A 68 -13.93 5.03 -9.24
C LYS A 68 -13.85 3.75 -8.42
N MET A 69 -14.87 3.49 -7.63
CA MET A 69 -14.87 2.33 -6.75
C MET A 69 -14.99 1.03 -7.53
N PRO A 70 -14.39 -0.04 -7.04
CA PRO A 70 -14.57 -1.34 -7.66
C PRO A 70 -15.96 -1.87 -7.37
N ASP A 71 -16.41 -2.85 -8.14
CA ASP A 71 -17.68 -3.48 -7.88
C ASP A 71 -17.67 -4.21 -6.53
N SER A 72 -16.52 -4.62 -6.07
CA SER A 72 -16.35 -5.20 -4.74
C SER A 72 -14.94 -4.95 -4.27
N VAL A 73 -14.79 -4.37 -3.09
CA VAL A 73 -13.47 -4.10 -2.51
C VAL A 73 -12.79 -5.43 -2.18
N GLU A 74 -13.56 -6.42 -1.73
CA GLU A 74 -12.99 -7.72 -1.41
C GLU A 74 -12.46 -8.41 -2.66
N LYS A 75 -13.20 -8.31 -3.75
CA LYS A 75 -12.75 -8.87 -5.01
C LYS A 75 -11.49 -8.15 -5.49
N PHE A 76 -11.45 -6.82 -5.35
CA PHE A 76 -10.30 -6.02 -5.71
C PHE A 76 -9.07 -6.51 -4.91
N ALA A 77 -9.23 -6.67 -3.61
CA ALA A 77 -8.13 -7.11 -2.75
C ALA A 77 -7.66 -8.52 -3.14
N SER A 78 -8.58 -9.42 -3.45
CA SER A 78 -8.22 -10.76 -3.85
C SER A 78 -7.42 -10.79 -5.15
N ILE A 79 -7.83 -9.99 -6.12
CA ILE A 79 -7.14 -9.93 -7.41
C ILE A 79 -5.76 -9.31 -7.23
N LEU A 80 -5.67 -8.25 -6.41
CA LEU A 80 -4.40 -7.62 -6.12
C LEU A 80 -3.44 -8.63 -5.49
N ASP A 81 -3.90 -9.35 -4.47
CA ASP A 81 -3.08 -10.33 -3.77
C ASP A 81 -2.62 -11.44 -4.74
N ALA A 82 -3.53 -11.95 -5.54
CA ALA A 82 -3.20 -13.01 -6.50
C ALA A 82 -2.19 -12.54 -7.54
N THR A 83 -2.34 -11.30 -8.01
CA THR A 83 -1.43 -10.77 -9.01
C THR A 83 -0.04 -10.54 -8.42
N LEU A 84 0.01 -10.06 -7.18
CA LEU A 84 1.31 -9.89 -6.51
C LEU A 84 2.02 -11.24 -6.38
N LYS A 85 1.29 -12.31 -6.13
CA LYS A 85 1.90 -13.63 -6.07
C LYS A 85 2.45 -14.03 -7.45
N GLU A 86 1.76 -13.65 -8.51
CA GLU A 86 2.23 -13.99 -9.86
C GLU A 86 3.48 -13.23 -10.25
N VAL A 87 3.59 -11.98 -9.87
CA VAL A 87 4.70 -11.13 -10.33
C VAL A 87 5.86 -11.07 -9.34
N ASN A 88 5.71 -11.66 -8.17
CA ASN A 88 6.78 -11.59 -7.16
C ASN A 88 6.85 -12.94 -6.44
N SER A 89 7.88 -13.74 -6.77
CA SER A 89 8.00 -15.09 -6.22
C SER A 89 8.27 -15.08 -4.73
N ASP A 90 8.94 -14.06 -4.22
CA ASP A 90 9.19 -13.98 -2.79
C ASP A 90 7.88 -13.70 -2.03
N TYR A 91 7.02 -12.86 -2.61
CA TYR A 91 5.72 -12.61 -2.02
C TYR A 91 4.90 -13.90 -2.03
N GLU A 92 4.91 -14.62 -3.15
CA GLU A 92 4.19 -15.88 -3.25
C GLU A 92 4.67 -16.87 -2.19
N ALA A 93 5.97 -16.96 -1.99
CA ALA A 93 6.53 -17.87 -0.99
C ALA A 93 6.07 -17.51 0.42
N LYS A 94 6.03 -16.21 0.74
CA LYS A 94 5.60 -15.77 2.06
C LYS A 94 4.10 -15.96 2.26
N ARG A 95 3.33 -15.92 1.19
CA ARG A 95 1.88 -16.11 1.27
C ARG A 95 1.48 -17.58 1.31
N TRP A 96 2.43 -18.50 1.09
CA TRP A 96 2.12 -19.92 0.95
C TRP A 96 1.40 -20.42 2.20
N LYS A 97 0.20 -20.93 2.00
CA LYS A 97 -0.69 -21.42 3.07
C LYS A 97 -0.96 -20.40 4.16
N ASP A 98 -0.77 -19.12 3.86
CA ASP A 98 -1.03 -18.02 4.81
C ASP A 98 -0.23 -18.18 6.11
N ILE A 99 0.95 -18.76 6.02
CA ILE A 99 1.74 -18.99 7.23
C ILE A 99 2.54 -17.76 7.63
N ALA A 100 3.36 -17.23 6.72
CA ALA A 100 4.17 -16.07 7.06
C ALA A 100 3.41 -14.78 6.81
N LEU A 101 2.63 -14.73 5.74
CA LEU A 101 1.83 -13.56 5.41
C LEU A 101 0.40 -13.98 5.13
N GLN A 102 -0.52 -13.26 5.71
CA GLN A 102 -1.94 -13.43 5.44
C GLN A 102 -2.33 -12.64 4.19
N PRO A 103 -3.51 -12.87 3.62
CA PRO A 103 -3.96 -12.06 2.49
C PRO A 103 -3.95 -10.58 2.84
N LEU A 104 -3.62 -9.75 1.86
CA LEU A 104 -3.55 -8.32 2.10
C LEU A 104 -4.92 -7.72 2.42
N GLU A 105 -4.89 -6.60 3.07
CA GLU A 105 -6.11 -5.89 3.44
C GLU A 105 -6.16 -4.57 2.70
N VAL A 106 -7.32 -4.24 2.13
CA VAL A 106 -7.52 -2.96 1.44
C VAL A 106 -8.44 -2.10 2.29
N ILE A 107 -7.99 -0.89 2.63
CA ILE A 107 -8.81 0.10 3.32
C ILE A 107 -9.08 1.21 2.33
N VAL A 108 -10.34 1.58 2.18
CA VAL A 108 -10.73 2.64 1.24
C VAL A 108 -10.46 3.98 1.88
N ALA A 109 -9.67 4.82 1.22
CA ALA A 109 -9.40 6.17 1.69
C ALA A 109 -10.52 7.09 1.26
N ARG A 110 -10.84 8.07 2.10
CA ARG A 110 -11.82 9.07 1.71
C ARG A 110 -11.25 9.92 0.59
N GLN A 111 -12.12 10.53 -0.17
CA GLN A 111 -11.68 11.38 -1.27
C GLN A 111 -10.87 12.55 -0.70
N GLY A 112 -9.75 12.82 -1.33
CA GLY A 112 -8.88 13.93 -0.94
C GLY A 112 -7.93 13.62 0.19
N LEU A 113 -7.92 12.37 0.71
CA LEU A 113 -7.07 12.02 1.82
C LEU A 113 -5.60 12.31 1.53
N PHE A 114 -5.10 11.83 0.41
CA PHE A 114 -3.68 11.96 0.13
C PHE A 114 -3.30 13.40 -0.19
N HIS A 115 -4.21 14.14 -0.79
CA HIS A 115 -3.99 15.56 -1.03
C HIS A 115 -3.86 16.31 0.31
N ASP A 116 -4.76 16.01 1.24
CA ASP A 116 -4.72 16.65 2.55
C ASP A 116 -3.48 16.28 3.34
N TRP A 117 -3.08 15.00 3.25
CA TRP A 117 -1.88 14.54 3.94
C TRP A 117 -0.63 15.25 3.41
N LEU A 118 -0.53 15.37 2.07
CA LEU A 118 0.61 16.06 1.49
C LEU A 118 0.60 17.54 1.85
N ALA A 119 -0.57 18.16 1.91
CA ALA A 119 -0.66 19.56 2.28
C ALA A 119 -0.15 19.77 3.70
N GLN A 120 -0.49 18.89 4.62
CA GLN A 120 0.00 18.99 5.98
C GLN A 120 1.50 18.79 6.05
N LYS A 121 2.03 17.81 5.34
CA LYS A 121 3.45 17.55 5.36
C LYS A 121 4.23 18.64 4.64
N GLY A 122 3.66 19.21 3.60
CA GLY A 122 4.28 20.30 2.89
C GLY A 122 4.44 21.52 3.77
N LYS A 123 3.46 21.77 4.63
CA LYS A 123 3.56 22.90 5.54
C LYS A 123 4.70 22.72 6.52
N LEU A 124 5.04 21.47 6.82
CA LEU A 124 6.15 21.20 7.73
C LEU A 124 7.47 21.10 6.96
N GLY A 125 7.39 21.29 5.65
CA GLY A 125 8.61 21.46 4.87
C GLY A 125 9.30 20.21 4.43
N GLY A 126 8.65 19.16 4.20
CA GLY A 126 9.41 17.99 3.87
C GLY A 126 8.87 17.09 2.84
N GLN A 127 7.63 16.77 2.91
CA GLN A 127 7.13 15.70 2.08
C GLN A 127 6.47 16.21 0.83
N HIS A 128 6.91 15.74 -0.33
CA HIS A 128 6.33 16.18 -1.60
C HIS A 128 5.63 15.05 -2.33
N LYS A 129 5.81 13.81 -1.94
CA LYS A 129 5.19 12.68 -2.61
C LYS A 129 4.64 11.71 -1.61
N VAL A 130 3.62 10.99 -1.99
CA VAL A 130 3.06 9.95 -1.14
C VAL A 130 4.01 8.76 -1.13
N PRO A 131 4.40 8.27 0.06
CA PRO A 131 5.22 7.08 0.14
C PRO A 131 4.36 5.86 -0.16
N ARG A 132 4.38 5.41 -1.40
CA ARG A 132 3.50 4.34 -1.85
C ARG A 132 3.77 2.99 -1.23
N LEU A 133 5.05 2.66 -1.04
CA LEU A 133 5.41 1.43 -0.35
C LEU A 133 6.38 1.79 0.76
N SER A 134 6.15 1.30 1.95
CA SER A 134 6.98 1.65 3.09
C SER A 134 7.19 0.45 3.98
N ASN A 135 8.38 0.32 4.58
CA ASN A 135 8.66 -0.79 5.49
C ASN A 135 8.21 -0.51 6.91
N THR A 136 7.83 0.72 7.19
CA THR A 136 7.38 1.08 8.53
C THR A 136 5.95 1.57 8.46
N ARG A 137 5.32 1.68 9.59
CA ARG A 137 3.93 2.13 9.65
C ARG A 137 3.80 3.62 9.91
N GLU A 138 4.91 4.33 9.96
CA GLU A 138 4.90 5.76 10.30
C GLU A 138 3.94 6.55 9.42
N TYR A 139 4.04 6.37 8.12
CA TYR A 139 3.22 7.15 7.20
C TYR A 139 1.78 6.68 7.18
N ILE A 140 1.58 5.35 7.10
CA ILE A 140 0.22 4.85 6.98
C ILE A 140 -0.58 5.09 8.25
N GLU A 141 0.06 5.07 9.42
CA GLU A 141 -0.64 5.35 10.66
C GLU A 141 -1.14 6.79 10.68
N ALA A 142 -0.31 7.74 10.24
CA ALA A 142 -0.73 9.12 10.16
C ALA A 142 -1.86 9.31 9.15
N MET A 143 -1.78 8.61 8.03
CA MET A 143 -2.82 8.68 7.01
C MET A 143 -4.13 8.09 7.51
N LEU A 144 -4.06 6.99 8.26
CA LEU A 144 -5.27 6.37 8.79
C LEU A 144 -5.95 7.25 9.83
N VAL A 145 -5.16 7.94 10.65
CA VAL A 145 -5.73 8.89 11.59
C VAL A 145 -6.47 9.98 10.84
N LEU A 146 -5.87 10.52 9.79
CA LEU A 146 -6.47 11.57 9.00
C LEU A 146 -7.72 11.03 8.28
N ASN A 147 -7.67 9.79 7.82
CA ASN A 147 -8.79 9.18 7.12
C ASN A 147 -9.99 9.02 8.05
N ASN A 148 -9.73 8.70 9.32
CA ASN A 148 -10.79 8.52 10.28
C ASN A 148 -11.29 9.79 10.91
N SER A 149 -10.56 10.89 10.80
CA SER A 149 -11.01 12.14 11.34
C SER A 149 -11.88 12.76 10.29
N ALA A 150 -13.07 12.36 10.25
CA ALA A 150 -13.97 12.76 9.29
C ALA A 150 -14.08 14.20 9.20
N HIS A 151 -14.67 14.75 8.26
CA HIS A 151 -14.84 16.04 8.18
C HIS A 151 -15.76 16.44 9.00
N PRO A 152 -15.48 17.27 9.73
CA PRO A 152 -16.28 17.76 10.71
C PRO A 152 -17.46 18.32 10.17
N GLU A 153 -17.52 18.77 9.29
CA GLU A 153 -18.53 19.43 8.99
C GLU A 153 -19.17 18.75 8.26
N GLU A 154 -18.86 18.02 8.34
CA GLU A 154 -19.31 17.46 7.80
C GLU A 154 -19.60 16.82 8.25
#